data_905d91b318da707733e199e651f0b1b3
#
_entry.id   905d91b318da707733e199e651f0b1b3
#
_cell.length_a   1.000
_cell.length_b   1.000
_cell.length_c   1.000
_cell.angle_alpha   90.00
_cell.angle_beta   90.00
_cell.angle_gamma   90.00
#
_symmetry.space_group_name_H-M   'P 1'
#
loop_
_entity.id
_entity.type
_entity.pdbx_description
1 polymer ?
#
loop_
_entity_poly.entity_id
_entity_poly.type
_entity_poly.pdbx_seq_one_letter_code
_entity_poly.pdbx_strand_id
1 'polypeptide(L)'
;MSCIAAVANTFIRDGEGVDMDAKRELIDLLLSNAREETEDLARQTGLDVAEVESLIAELESDGTIRGYQAVVDWDRVDEEHVQAEVELNVELDRETGYEEIARRITKFPQVASLRLISGDYDFAVDVEGDSMHDVSNFVSEQIAPIPEVTQTVTHFVMETYKERGIEFGDRDDDDRLSVSP
;
A
#
# COMPACT_ATOMS: atom_id res chain seq x y z
N MET A 1 13.22 -28.23 -58.47
CA MET A 1 13.08 -26.76 -58.42
C MET A 1 11.85 -26.50 -57.56
N SER A 2 12.07 -26.25 -56.30
CA SER A 2 11.00 -26.06 -55.32
C SER A 2 11.19 -24.68 -54.66
N CYS A 3 10.20 -23.79 -54.88
CA CYS A 3 10.09 -22.50 -54.19
C CYS A 3 9.40 -22.74 -52.86
N ILE A 4 10.13 -22.56 -51.78
CA ILE A 4 9.59 -22.49 -50.44
C ILE A 4 9.21 -21.02 -50.22
N ALA A 5 7.90 -20.77 -50.20
CA ALA A 5 7.34 -19.49 -49.82
C ALA A 5 7.48 -19.32 -48.29
N ALA A 6 8.19 -18.29 -47.85
CA ALA A 6 8.25 -17.86 -46.48
C ALA A 6 6.90 -17.24 -46.13
N VAL A 7 6.13 -17.93 -45.29
CA VAL A 7 4.94 -17.35 -44.64
C VAL A 7 5.39 -16.47 -43.48
N ALA A 8 5.40 -15.16 -43.71
CA ALA A 8 5.54 -14.19 -42.65
C ALA A 8 4.28 -14.29 -41.76
N ASN A 9 4.46 -14.84 -40.55
CA ASN A 9 3.44 -14.89 -39.55
C ASN A 9 3.31 -13.51 -38.92
N THR A 10 2.48 -12.66 -39.52
CA THR A 10 2.06 -11.41 -38.92
C THR A 10 1.09 -11.74 -37.81
N PHE A 11 1.57 -11.88 -36.59
CA PHE A 11 0.69 -11.84 -35.43
C PHE A 11 0.08 -10.44 -35.35
N ILE A 12 -1.19 -10.36 -35.73
CA ILE A 12 -2.03 -9.22 -35.34
C ILE A 12 -2.23 -9.41 -33.84
N ARG A 13 -1.48 -8.66 -33.03
CA ARG A 13 -1.76 -8.50 -31.62
C ARG A 13 -3.07 -7.69 -31.54
N ASP A 14 -4.12 -8.29 -31.05
CA ASP A 14 -5.35 -7.60 -30.71
C ASP A 14 -4.98 -6.48 -29.71
N GLY A 15 -5.20 -5.21 -30.10
CA GLY A 15 -4.67 -4.05 -29.40
C GLY A 15 -5.09 -3.92 -27.93
N GLU A 16 -6.19 -4.54 -27.54
CA GLU A 16 -6.67 -4.54 -26.14
C GLU A 16 -5.84 -5.44 -25.20
N GLY A 17 -5.29 -6.55 -25.69
CA GLY A 17 -4.49 -7.47 -24.88
C GLY A 17 -3.09 -6.93 -24.58
N VAL A 18 -2.48 -6.22 -25.53
CA VAL A 18 -1.14 -5.60 -25.38
C VAL A 18 -1.18 -4.44 -24.40
N ASP A 19 -2.25 -3.66 -24.43
CA ASP A 19 -2.45 -2.52 -23.53
C ASP A 19 -2.64 -2.97 -22.07
N MET A 20 -3.36 -4.06 -21.82
CA MET A 20 -3.56 -4.62 -20.48
C MET A 20 -2.27 -5.18 -19.88
N ASP A 21 -1.43 -5.84 -20.65
CA ASP A 21 -0.15 -6.38 -20.20
C ASP A 21 0.83 -5.24 -19.88
N ALA A 22 0.91 -4.22 -20.74
CA ALA A 22 1.76 -3.06 -20.52
C ALA A 22 1.35 -2.23 -19.30
N LYS A 23 0.04 -2.01 -19.08
CA LYS A 23 -0.48 -1.36 -17.87
C LYS A 23 -0.11 -2.14 -16.61
N ARG A 24 -0.24 -3.45 -16.64
CA ARG A 24 0.11 -4.31 -15.51
C ARG A 24 1.58 -4.23 -15.20
N GLU A 25 2.44 -4.35 -16.19
CA GLU A 25 3.89 -4.26 -16.04
C GLU A 25 4.31 -2.88 -15.50
N LEU A 26 3.72 -1.81 -16.02
CA LEU A 26 3.98 -0.44 -15.54
C LEU A 26 3.59 -0.27 -14.07
N ILE A 27 2.43 -0.80 -13.66
CA ILE A 27 2.00 -0.79 -12.25
C ILE A 27 3.00 -1.56 -11.37
N ASP A 28 3.45 -2.74 -11.80
CA ASP A 28 4.40 -3.57 -11.04
C ASP A 28 5.77 -2.85 -10.88
N LEU A 29 6.23 -2.14 -11.90
CA LEU A 29 7.43 -1.30 -11.83
C LEU A 29 7.25 -0.13 -10.86
N LEU A 30 6.13 0.59 -10.94
CA LEU A 30 5.82 1.70 -10.03
C LEU A 30 5.61 1.25 -8.58
N LEU A 31 5.08 0.05 -8.35
CA LEU A 31 5.01 -0.55 -7.02
C LEU A 31 6.39 -0.87 -6.45
N SER A 32 7.34 -1.21 -7.30
CA SER A 32 8.73 -1.47 -6.91
C SER A 32 9.50 -0.18 -6.63
N ASN A 33 9.35 0.82 -7.51
CA ASN A 33 10.00 2.12 -7.38
C ASN A 33 9.14 3.23 -8.03
N ALA A 34 8.35 3.92 -7.21
CA ALA A 34 7.50 5.02 -7.68
C ALA A 34 8.26 6.28 -8.15
N ARG A 35 9.60 6.29 -8.00
CA ARG A 35 10.48 7.37 -8.48
C ARG A 35 11.34 6.97 -9.66
N GLU A 36 11.02 5.86 -10.33
CA GLU A 36 11.67 5.47 -11.58
C GLU A 36 11.49 6.56 -12.63
N GLU A 37 12.54 6.86 -13.38
CA GLU A 37 12.45 7.82 -14.46
C GLU A 37 11.66 7.25 -15.65
N THR A 38 10.89 8.10 -16.34
CA THR A 38 10.01 7.66 -17.44
C THR A 38 10.78 6.95 -18.56
N GLU A 39 12.01 7.37 -18.82
CA GLU A 39 12.90 6.75 -19.79
C GLU A 39 13.30 5.32 -19.38
N ASP A 40 13.44 5.07 -18.07
CA ASP A 40 13.76 3.74 -17.55
C ASP A 40 12.53 2.84 -17.58
N LEU A 41 11.35 3.36 -17.24
CA LEU A 41 10.08 2.66 -17.42
C LEU A 41 9.83 2.29 -18.88
N ALA A 42 10.06 3.21 -19.81
CA ALA A 42 9.93 2.98 -21.25
C ALA A 42 10.85 1.85 -21.75
N ARG A 43 12.10 1.82 -21.25
CA ARG A 43 13.07 0.78 -21.60
C ARG A 43 12.65 -0.59 -21.06
N GLN A 44 12.08 -0.66 -19.87
CA GLN A 44 11.66 -1.91 -19.22
C GLN A 44 10.38 -2.47 -19.85
N THR A 45 9.40 -1.62 -20.12
CA THR A 45 8.13 -2.03 -20.74
C THR A 45 8.20 -2.22 -22.26
N GLY A 46 9.25 -1.69 -22.91
CA GLY A 46 9.39 -1.71 -24.36
C GLY A 46 8.46 -0.72 -25.07
N LEU A 47 7.85 0.21 -24.34
CA LEU A 47 7.05 1.32 -24.86
C LEU A 47 7.93 2.54 -25.17
N ASP A 48 7.39 3.52 -25.89
CA ASP A 48 8.05 4.81 -25.96
C ASP A 48 7.71 5.70 -24.74
N VAL A 49 8.51 6.75 -24.52
CA VAL A 49 8.37 7.65 -23.36
C VAL A 49 6.98 8.30 -23.34
N ALA A 50 6.46 8.71 -24.49
CA ALA A 50 5.17 9.38 -24.58
C ALA A 50 4.00 8.39 -24.30
N GLU A 51 4.15 7.13 -24.66
CA GLU A 51 3.19 6.08 -24.33
C GLU A 51 3.17 5.82 -22.82
N VAL A 52 4.33 5.74 -22.17
CA VAL A 52 4.43 5.58 -20.70
C VAL A 52 3.79 6.75 -19.97
N GLU A 53 4.12 8.00 -20.36
CA GLU A 53 3.50 9.21 -19.79
C GLU A 53 1.98 9.19 -19.94
N SER A 54 1.48 8.80 -21.11
CA SER A 54 0.04 8.71 -21.36
C SER A 54 -0.64 7.65 -20.50
N LEU A 55 -0.02 6.48 -20.34
CA LEU A 55 -0.54 5.40 -19.49
C LEU A 55 -0.56 5.77 -18.02
N ILE A 56 0.49 6.43 -17.51
CA ILE A 56 0.52 6.92 -16.12
C ILE A 56 -0.62 7.92 -15.92
N ALA A 57 -0.76 8.91 -16.81
CA ALA A 57 -1.82 9.91 -16.72
C ALA A 57 -3.22 9.27 -16.78
N GLU A 58 -3.42 8.23 -17.58
CA GLU A 58 -4.68 7.47 -17.63
C GLU A 58 -4.94 6.77 -16.29
N LEU A 59 -3.96 6.02 -15.74
CA LEU A 59 -4.08 5.31 -14.47
C LEU A 59 -4.33 6.24 -13.28
N GLU A 60 -3.80 7.45 -13.32
CA GLU A 60 -4.08 8.49 -12.32
C GLU A 60 -5.48 9.09 -12.50
N SER A 61 -5.88 9.36 -13.73
CA SER A 61 -7.18 10.01 -14.01
C SER A 61 -8.37 9.09 -13.76
N ASP A 62 -8.23 7.79 -14.00
CA ASP A 62 -9.27 6.80 -13.73
C ASP A 62 -9.28 6.34 -12.26
N GLY A 63 -8.27 6.74 -11.49
CA GLY A 63 -8.12 6.44 -10.07
C GLY A 63 -7.60 5.05 -9.77
N THR A 64 -7.03 4.35 -10.74
CA THR A 64 -6.28 3.11 -10.51
C THR A 64 -5.04 3.40 -9.66
N ILE A 65 -4.29 4.46 -10.00
CA ILE A 65 -3.25 5.03 -9.13
C ILE A 65 -3.87 6.19 -8.34
N ARG A 66 -3.93 6.04 -7.03
CA ARG A 66 -4.49 7.03 -6.10
C ARG A 66 -3.46 7.97 -5.50
N GLY A 67 -2.18 7.62 -5.59
CA GLY A 67 -1.08 8.40 -5.03
C GLY A 67 0.20 7.60 -4.94
N TYR A 68 1.25 8.28 -4.53
CA TYR A 68 2.58 7.73 -4.33
C TYR A 68 3.02 8.03 -2.91
N GLN A 69 3.61 7.06 -2.24
CA GLN A 69 4.09 7.21 -0.86
C GLN A 69 5.53 6.72 -0.74
N ALA A 70 6.30 7.38 0.12
CA ALA A 70 7.60 6.89 0.53
C ALA A 70 7.44 5.78 1.59
N VAL A 71 8.29 4.77 1.54
CA VAL A 71 8.50 3.85 2.65
C VAL A 71 9.63 4.43 3.49
N VAL A 72 9.36 4.70 4.77
CA VAL A 72 10.27 5.41 5.67
C VAL A 72 10.69 4.49 6.80
N ASP A 73 11.99 4.40 7.03
CA ASP A 73 12.56 3.80 8.24
C ASP A 73 12.54 4.87 9.35
N TRP A 74 11.49 4.82 10.17
CA TRP A 74 11.26 5.80 11.24
C TRP A 74 12.30 5.74 12.34
N ASP A 75 12.99 4.62 12.53
CA ASP A 75 14.09 4.50 13.49
C ASP A 75 15.31 5.35 13.11
N ARG A 76 15.36 5.84 11.87
CA ARG A 76 16.41 6.75 11.36
C ARG A 76 15.99 8.21 11.35
N VAL A 77 14.81 8.52 11.82
CA VAL A 77 14.27 9.88 11.92
C VAL A 77 14.33 10.31 13.38
N ASP A 78 14.85 11.51 13.67
CA ASP A 78 14.99 12.05 15.04
C ASP A 78 13.64 12.52 15.63
N GLU A 79 12.54 11.93 15.21
CA GLU A 79 11.18 12.23 15.69
C GLU A 79 10.53 10.94 16.22
N GLU A 80 9.78 11.07 17.32
CA GLU A 80 9.00 9.95 17.82
C GLU A 80 7.85 9.64 16.84
N HIS A 81 7.76 8.40 16.41
CA HIS A 81 6.70 7.92 15.55
C HIS A 81 6.24 6.55 16.02
N VAL A 82 4.97 6.43 16.34
CA VAL A 82 4.37 5.20 16.83
C VAL A 82 3.26 4.75 15.88
N GLN A 83 3.34 3.50 15.48
CA GLN A 83 2.32 2.84 14.67
C GLN A 83 1.60 1.79 15.49
N ALA A 84 0.30 1.66 15.27
CA ALA A 84 -0.51 0.61 15.85
C ALA A 84 -1.53 0.08 14.84
N GLU A 85 -1.77 -1.22 14.87
CA GLU A 85 -2.92 -1.84 14.23
C GLU A 85 -4.05 -1.94 15.27
N VAL A 86 -5.21 -1.40 14.94
CA VAL A 86 -6.41 -1.44 15.77
C VAL A 86 -7.45 -2.31 15.11
N GLU A 87 -7.79 -3.40 15.77
CA GLU A 87 -8.91 -4.28 15.40
C GLU A 87 -10.21 -3.70 15.93
N LEU A 88 -11.23 -3.58 15.08
CA LEU A 88 -12.55 -3.11 15.46
C LEU A 88 -13.60 -4.15 15.16
N ASN A 89 -14.48 -4.40 16.13
CA ASN A 89 -15.76 -5.05 15.91
C ASN A 89 -16.88 -4.01 15.92
N VAL A 90 -17.82 -4.16 15.01
CA VAL A 90 -18.95 -3.24 14.87
C VAL A 90 -20.28 -3.99 14.84
N GLU A 91 -21.31 -3.37 15.34
CA GLU A 91 -22.68 -3.84 15.21
C GLU A 91 -23.42 -2.95 14.19
N LEU A 92 -23.90 -3.56 13.12
CA LEU A 92 -24.63 -2.84 12.09
C LEU A 92 -26.10 -2.70 12.47
N ASP A 93 -26.68 -1.56 12.19
CA ASP A 93 -28.12 -1.35 12.29
C ASP A 93 -28.79 -1.26 10.90
N ARG A 94 -30.07 -0.86 10.87
CA ARG A 94 -30.83 -0.77 9.62
C ARG A 94 -30.43 0.43 8.75
N GLU A 95 -29.79 1.41 9.33
CA GLU A 95 -29.47 2.70 8.72
C GLU A 95 -27.96 2.83 8.45
N THR A 96 -27.13 2.17 9.26
CA THR A 96 -25.67 2.29 9.23
C THR A 96 -25.01 0.99 8.76
N GLY A 97 -24.38 1.04 7.61
CA GLY A 97 -23.57 -0.06 7.08
C GLY A 97 -22.07 0.19 7.24
N TYR A 98 -21.26 -0.81 6.87
CA TYR A 98 -19.80 -0.72 6.94
C TYR A 98 -19.22 0.53 6.25
N GLU A 99 -19.78 0.93 5.09
CA GLU A 99 -19.32 2.09 4.34
C GLU A 99 -19.50 3.41 5.10
N GLU A 100 -20.59 3.55 5.86
CA GLU A 100 -20.85 4.76 6.66
C GLU A 100 -19.86 4.86 7.82
N ILE A 101 -19.60 3.73 8.51
CA ILE A 101 -18.61 3.64 9.59
C ILE A 101 -17.22 3.97 9.03
N ALA A 102 -16.83 3.33 7.93
CA ALA A 102 -15.56 3.58 7.26
C ALA A 102 -15.38 5.06 6.88
N ARG A 103 -16.43 5.71 6.34
CA ARG A 103 -16.40 7.13 5.96
C ARG A 103 -16.20 8.06 7.15
N ARG A 104 -16.62 7.68 8.35
CA ARG A 104 -16.36 8.45 9.58
C ARG A 104 -14.93 8.27 10.05
N ILE A 105 -14.44 7.03 10.08
CA ILE A 105 -13.10 6.69 10.56
C ILE A 105 -12.01 7.27 9.64
N THR A 106 -12.17 7.19 8.32
CA THR A 106 -11.18 7.70 7.36
C THR A 106 -11.00 9.22 7.36
N LYS A 107 -11.82 9.97 8.10
CA LYS A 107 -11.65 11.43 8.25
C LYS A 107 -10.61 11.82 9.28
N PHE A 108 -10.23 10.91 10.16
CA PHE A 108 -9.22 11.19 11.18
C PHE A 108 -7.83 11.18 10.56
N PRO A 109 -7.03 12.24 10.75
CA PRO A 109 -5.69 12.31 10.18
C PRO A 109 -4.73 11.26 10.74
N GLN A 110 -5.00 10.73 11.95
CA GLN A 110 -4.22 9.67 12.57
C GLN A 110 -4.44 8.30 11.92
N VAL A 111 -5.49 8.15 11.11
CA VAL A 111 -5.78 6.90 10.40
C VAL A 111 -5.00 6.86 9.09
N ALA A 112 -3.94 6.07 9.08
CA ALA A 112 -3.11 5.85 7.91
C ALA A 112 -3.76 4.88 6.91
N SER A 113 -4.44 3.84 7.40
CA SER A 113 -5.23 2.93 6.57
C SER A 113 -6.45 2.37 7.30
N LEU A 114 -7.45 1.97 6.51
CA LEU A 114 -8.66 1.30 7.01
C LEU A 114 -9.06 0.21 6.01
N ARG A 115 -9.20 -1.01 6.50
CA ARG A 115 -9.59 -2.17 5.69
C ARG A 115 -10.74 -2.90 6.36
N LEU A 116 -11.79 -3.20 5.59
CA LEU A 116 -12.80 -4.19 5.99
C LEU A 116 -12.24 -5.57 5.71
N ILE A 117 -12.23 -6.43 6.69
CA ILE A 117 -11.65 -7.77 6.60
C ILE A 117 -12.69 -8.83 6.98
N SER A 118 -12.39 -10.07 6.69
CA SER A 118 -13.17 -11.23 7.14
C SER A 118 -12.37 -11.96 8.21
N GLY A 119 -13.00 -12.29 9.34
CA GLY A 119 -12.34 -12.98 10.45
C GLY A 119 -13.01 -12.68 11.78
N ASP A 120 -12.22 -12.60 12.84
CA ASP A 120 -12.68 -12.42 14.20
C ASP A 120 -13.04 -10.95 14.51
N TYR A 121 -12.67 -10.02 13.66
CA TYR A 121 -13.00 -8.60 13.72
C TYR A 121 -13.38 -8.05 12.33
N ASP A 122 -14.05 -6.90 12.29
CA ASP A 122 -14.61 -6.34 11.06
C ASP A 122 -13.64 -5.40 10.34
N PHE A 123 -12.93 -4.55 11.09
CA PHE A 123 -11.98 -3.59 10.51
C PHE A 123 -10.59 -3.72 11.11
N ALA A 124 -9.58 -3.64 10.24
CA ALA A 124 -8.20 -3.34 10.59
C ALA A 124 -7.93 -1.87 10.29
N VAL A 125 -7.44 -1.14 11.28
CA VAL A 125 -7.13 0.29 11.20
C VAL A 125 -5.68 0.51 11.55
N ASP A 126 -4.88 1.01 10.63
CA ASP A 126 -3.52 1.43 10.93
C ASP A 126 -3.58 2.89 11.44
N VAL A 127 -3.10 3.10 12.65
CA VAL A 127 -3.10 4.39 13.36
C VAL A 127 -1.68 4.82 13.63
N GLU A 128 -1.40 6.10 13.39
CA GLU A 128 -0.10 6.72 13.62
C GLU A 128 -0.22 7.87 14.62
N GLY A 129 0.83 8.07 15.42
CA GLY A 129 0.91 9.16 16.40
C GLY A 129 2.33 9.37 16.91
N ASP A 130 2.53 10.43 17.68
CA ASP A 130 3.84 10.81 18.21
C ASP A 130 4.24 9.97 19.45
N SER A 131 3.27 9.30 20.09
CA SER A 131 3.51 8.45 21.24
C SER A 131 2.43 7.35 21.40
N MET A 132 2.76 6.28 22.15
CA MET A 132 1.76 5.27 22.54
C MET A 132 0.57 5.88 23.29
N HIS A 133 0.81 6.97 24.04
CA HIS A 133 -0.24 7.67 24.77
C HIS A 133 -1.19 8.37 23.81
N ASP A 134 -0.67 9.05 22.80
CA ASP A 134 -1.48 9.74 21.79
C ASP A 134 -2.34 8.77 20.99
N VAL A 135 -1.76 7.66 20.55
CA VAL A 135 -2.51 6.58 19.88
C VAL A 135 -3.60 6.02 20.80
N SER A 136 -3.27 5.73 22.07
CA SER A 136 -4.24 5.20 23.02
C SER A 136 -5.38 6.18 23.30
N ASN A 137 -5.07 7.47 23.45
CA ASN A 137 -6.07 8.53 23.63
C ASN A 137 -6.95 8.67 22.39
N PHE A 138 -6.34 8.67 21.19
CA PHE A 138 -7.10 8.72 19.94
C PHE A 138 -8.10 7.57 19.82
N VAL A 139 -7.67 6.34 20.09
CA VAL A 139 -8.55 5.16 20.03
C VAL A 139 -9.67 5.29 21.06
N SER A 140 -9.36 5.65 22.32
CA SER A 140 -10.35 5.71 23.41
C SER A 140 -11.30 6.89 23.30
N GLU A 141 -10.87 8.03 22.74
CA GLU A 141 -11.66 9.25 22.69
C GLU A 141 -12.37 9.47 21.35
N GLN A 142 -11.86 8.91 20.26
CA GLN A 142 -12.38 9.15 18.92
C GLN A 142 -12.93 7.90 18.23
N ILE A 143 -12.31 6.73 18.41
CA ILE A 143 -12.75 5.49 17.74
C ILE A 143 -13.77 4.74 18.62
N ALA A 144 -13.42 4.42 19.86
CA ALA A 144 -14.28 3.64 20.77
C ALA A 144 -15.65 4.28 21.04
N PRO A 145 -15.82 5.63 21.05
CA PRO A 145 -17.14 6.24 21.26
C PRO A 145 -18.05 6.22 20.02
N ILE A 146 -17.58 5.73 18.86
CA ILE A 146 -18.44 5.57 17.68
C ILE A 146 -19.55 4.57 18.04
N PRO A 147 -20.83 4.92 17.88
CA PRO A 147 -21.94 4.12 18.41
C PRO A 147 -21.97 2.67 17.96
N GLU A 148 -21.52 2.43 16.73
CA GLU A 148 -21.51 1.10 16.12
C GLU A 148 -20.29 0.26 16.55
N VAL A 149 -19.25 0.88 17.12
CA VAL A 149 -18.06 0.16 17.60
C VAL A 149 -18.37 -0.53 18.92
N THR A 150 -18.25 -1.85 18.92
CA THR A 150 -18.53 -2.69 20.10
C THR A 150 -17.27 -3.12 20.83
N GLN A 151 -16.15 -3.21 20.13
CA GLN A 151 -14.88 -3.62 20.68
C GLN A 151 -13.71 -3.00 19.88
N THR A 152 -12.65 -2.65 20.59
CA THR A 152 -11.36 -2.24 20.01
C THR A 152 -10.25 -3.03 20.68
N VAL A 153 -9.28 -3.49 19.88
CA VAL A 153 -8.02 -4.08 20.37
C VAL A 153 -6.88 -3.38 19.66
N THR A 154 -5.93 -2.82 20.41
CA THR A 154 -4.82 -2.07 19.88
C THR A 154 -3.53 -2.88 20.00
N HIS A 155 -2.86 -3.08 18.89
CA HIS A 155 -1.55 -3.75 18.79
C HIS A 155 -0.52 -2.72 18.36
N PHE A 156 0.39 -2.35 19.26
CA PHE A 156 1.50 -1.45 18.91
C PHE A 156 2.53 -2.20 18.08
N VAL A 157 2.96 -1.60 16.96
CA VAL A 157 4.07 -2.10 16.17
C VAL A 157 5.35 -1.86 16.97
N MET A 158 6.07 -2.94 17.28
CA MET A 158 7.31 -2.86 18.06
C MET A 158 8.53 -2.69 17.17
N GLU A 159 8.48 -3.26 15.97
CA GLU A 159 9.57 -3.20 15.01
C GLU A 159 9.06 -3.61 13.62
N THR A 160 9.51 -2.89 12.59
CA THR A 160 9.19 -3.21 11.19
C THR A 160 10.43 -3.74 10.49
N TYR A 161 10.38 -5.00 10.06
CA TYR A 161 11.47 -5.66 9.31
C TYR A 161 11.33 -5.52 7.80
N LYS A 162 10.11 -5.35 7.33
CA LYS A 162 9.79 -5.20 5.90
C LYS A 162 8.48 -4.46 5.72
N GLU A 163 8.47 -3.48 4.84
CA GLU A 163 7.28 -2.73 4.49
C GLU A 163 7.15 -2.62 2.97
N ARG A 164 5.99 -2.99 2.42
CA ARG A 164 5.69 -2.92 0.97
C ARG A 164 6.77 -3.48 0.05
N GLY A 165 7.42 -4.58 0.47
CA GLY A 165 8.47 -5.24 -0.30
C GLY A 165 9.89 -4.72 -0.03
N ILE A 166 10.04 -3.60 0.67
CA ILE A 166 11.33 -3.01 1.04
C ILE A 166 11.74 -3.54 2.42
N GLU A 167 12.94 -4.11 2.53
CA GLU A 167 13.49 -4.62 3.77
C GLU A 167 14.19 -3.49 4.54
N PHE A 168 13.91 -3.42 5.85
CA PHE A 168 14.59 -2.52 6.78
C PHE A 168 15.74 -3.28 7.46
N GLY A 169 16.68 -3.76 6.65
CA GLY A 169 17.80 -4.55 7.11
C GLY A 169 19.10 -3.88 6.75
N ASP A 170 19.74 -3.36 7.73
CA ASP A 170 21.14 -3.29 8.09
C ASP A 170 21.25 -2.41 9.34
N ARG A 171 20.61 -2.86 10.41
CA ARG A 171 21.15 -2.49 11.72
C ARG A 171 22.47 -3.24 11.78
N ASP A 172 23.56 -2.49 11.71
CA ASP A 172 24.89 -3.03 11.81
C ASP A 172 24.87 -4.23 12.77
N ASP A 173 25.20 -5.37 12.20
CA ASP A 173 25.20 -6.62 12.87
C ASP A 173 26.10 -6.48 14.11
N ASP A 174 25.42 -6.06 15.23
CA ASP A 174 25.65 -6.66 16.48
C ASP A 174 26.99 -6.65 17.17
N ASP A 175 26.99 -5.84 18.19
CA ASP A 175 27.82 -6.10 19.39
C ASP A 175 27.12 -6.97 20.46
N ARG A 176 25.93 -7.59 20.18
CA ARG A 176 25.16 -8.31 21.21
C ARG A 176 25.38 -9.82 21.24
N LEU A 177 26.12 -10.41 20.31
CA LEU A 177 26.39 -11.86 20.28
C LEU A 177 27.86 -12.25 20.49
N SER A 178 28.73 -11.33 20.87
CA SER A 178 30.04 -11.71 21.37
C SER A 178 29.98 -12.09 22.87
N VAL A 179 29.21 -13.10 23.21
CA VAL A 179 29.43 -13.85 24.42
C VAL A 179 30.52 -14.86 24.10
N SER A 180 31.76 -14.47 24.27
CA SER A 180 32.89 -15.42 24.31
C SER A 180 32.76 -16.31 25.53
N PRO A 181 33.12 -17.58 25.39
CA PRO A 181 33.04 -18.59 26.45
C PRO A 181 34.01 -18.33 27.59
#